data_ca04573f399df7f4f6b1aadb9e9cd418
#
_entry.id   ca04573f399df7f4f6b1aadb9e9cd418
#
_cell.length_a   1.000
_cell.length_b   1.000
_cell.length_c   1.000
_cell.angle_alpha   90.00
_cell.angle_beta   90.00
_cell.angle_gamma   90.00
#
_symmetry.space_group_name_H-M   'P 1'
#
loop_
_entity.id
_entity.type
_entity.pdbx_description
1 polymer ?
#
loop_
_entity_poly.entity_id
_entity_poly.type
_entity_poly.pdbx_seq_one_letter_code
_entity_poly.pdbx_strand_id
1 'polypeptide(L)'
;DNTIKFQLTFENQNRSKEKLVKTVQIPEQDDDFNAIRKEYSEMLTDKLMKGSNGQLARKFLTFGIESTSYKAARAKLMSIKNDIIKGFKAFGVEAELLDGKQRLEALYYALNPYRNSPFIFNWDSMLKAGMDTKDFISPPSLKFNKADFEIGNAYGAVWGMNILAGELSDEILKDLLEMQNLFCVNIHVDPLDQID
;
A
#
# COMPACT_ATOMS: atom_id res chain seq x y z
N ASP A 1 -11.23 -10.84 21.13
CA ASP A 1 -12.35 -9.91 20.97
C ASP A 1 -12.87 -10.00 19.54
N ASN A 2 -14.03 -10.63 19.36
CA ASN A 2 -14.70 -10.89 18.08
C ASN A 2 -15.20 -9.61 17.35
N THR A 3 -15.07 -8.46 17.99
CA THR A 3 -15.50 -7.17 17.43
C THR A 3 -14.45 -6.49 16.54
N ILE A 4 -13.24 -7.06 16.43
CA ILE A 4 -12.14 -6.49 15.66
C ILE A 4 -11.99 -7.28 14.37
N LYS A 5 -12.22 -6.62 13.24
CA LYS A 5 -12.01 -7.18 11.90
C LYS A 5 -10.68 -6.69 11.35
N PHE A 6 -9.93 -7.59 10.71
CA PHE A 6 -8.63 -7.27 10.12
C PHE A 6 -8.64 -7.55 8.63
N GLN A 7 -7.88 -6.74 7.90
CA GLN A 7 -7.56 -6.97 6.50
C GLN A 7 -6.07 -6.75 6.29
N LEU A 8 -5.40 -7.75 5.75
CA LEU A 8 -4.04 -7.66 5.26
C LEU A 8 -4.08 -7.44 3.75
N THR A 9 -3.41 -6.42 3.30
CA THR A 9 -3.28 -6.10 1.88
C THR A 9 -1.81 -6.13 1.48
N PHE A 10 -1.50 -6.92 0.48
CA PHE A 10 -0.19 -7.00 -0.16
C PHE A 10 -0.36 -6.54 -1.60
N GLU A 11 0.39 -5.53 -1.99
CA GLU A 11 0.33 -5.01 -3.35
C GLU A 11 1.72 -4.71 -3.89
N ASN A 12 1.89 -4.89 -5.19
CA ASN A 12 3.00 -4.30 -5.91
C ASN A 12 2.49 -3.14 -6.76
N GLN A 13 3.22 -2.06 -6.78
CA GLN A 13 2.88 -0.86 -7.52
C GLN A 13 4.04 -0.46 -8.43
N ASN A 14 3.71 0.01 -9.62
CA ASN A 14 4.70 0.71 -10.42
C ASN A 14 5.01 2.05 -9.75
N ARG A 15 6.24 2.22 -9.26
CA ARG A 15 6.71 3.56 -8.91
C ARG A 15 7.20 4.27 -10.15
N SER A 16 7.01 5.59 -10.19
CA SER A 16 7.77 6.37 -11.16
C SER A 16 9.25 6.13 -10.90
N LYS A 17 9.99 5.76 -11.94
CA LYS A 17 11.45 5.54 -11.88
C LYS A 17 12.16 6.70 -11.17
N GLU A 18 11.67 7.92 -11.35
CA GLU A 18 12.19 9.14 -10.76
C GLU A 18 12.11 9.16 -9.21
N LYS A 19 11.01 8.65 -8.62
CA LYS A 19 10.90 8.56 -7.15
C LYS A 19 11.83 7.47 -6.59
N LEU A 20 11.99 6.36 -7.29
CA LEU A 20 12.91 5.29 -6.91
C LEU A 20 14.38 5.77 -6.97
N VAL A 21 14.76 6.43 -8.05
CA VAL A 21 16.10 7.01 -8.20
C VAL A 21 16.40 8.02 -7.09
N LYS A 22 15.46 8.92 -6.78
CA LYS A 22 15.63 9.88 -5.67
C LYS A 22 15.82 9.23 -4.31
N THR A 23 15.27 8.05 -4.07
CA THR A 23 15.40 7.37 -2.77
C THR A 23 16.79 6.78 -2.55
N VAL A 24 17.48 6.38 -3.63
CA VAL A 24 18.82 5.79 -3.57
C VAL A 24 19.94 6.75 -3.96
N GLN A 25 19.58 7.94 -4.41
CA GLN A 25 20.54 8.99 -4.78
C GLN A 25 21.19 9.59 -3.54
N ILE A 26 22.50 9.46 -3.43
CA ILE A 26 23.27 10.03 -2.34
C ILE A 26 23.51 11.51 -2.68
N PRO A 27 23.10 12.45 -1.80
CA PRO A 27 23.29 13.87 -2.07
C PRO A 27 24.77 14.25 -2.12
N GLU A 28 25.10 15.18 -3.01
CA GLU A 28 26.44 15.77 -3.08
C GLU A 28 26.76 16.55 -1.79
N GLN A 29 28.02 16.52 -1.40
CA GLN A 29 28.54 17.24 -0.24
C GLN A 29 29.74 18.09 -0.68
N ASP A 30 30.11 19.05 0.15
CA ASP A 30 31.27 19.93 -0.11
C ASP A 30 32.58 19.23 0.27
N ASP A 31 32.92 18.16 -0.49
CA ASP A 31 34.13 17.37 -0.36
C ASP A 31 34.52 16.71 -1.71
N ASP A 32 35.71 16.08 -1.76
CA ASP A 32 36.28 15.51 -2.98
C ASP A 32 35.65 14.13 -3.38
N PHE A 33 34.62 13.63 -2.65
CA PHE A 33 34.07 12.29 -2.85
C PHE A 33 32.79 12.25 -3.71
N ASN A 34 32.42 13.34 -4.36
CA ASN A 34 31.17 13.40 -5.14
C ASN A 34 31.17 12.46 -6.35
N ALA A 35 32.33 12.21 -6.95
CA ALA A 35 32.46 11.22 -8.03
C ALA A 35 32.11 9.80 -7.54
N ILE A 36 32.55 9.42 -6.35
CA ILE A 36 32.29 8.13 -5.73
C ILE A 36 30.80 8.02 -5.35
N ARG A 37 30.20 9.08 -4.80
CA ARG A 37 28.78 9.13 -4.48
C ARG A 37 27.91 8.93 -5.71
N LYS A 38 28.29 9.53 -6.84
CA LYS A 38 27.59 9.39 -8.11
C LYS A 38 27.66 7.96 -8.61
N GLU A 39 28.85 7.37 -8.68
CA GLU A 39 29.05 5.98 -9.12
C GLU A 39 28.26 5.01 -8.23
N TYR A 40 28.30 5.20 -6.91
CA TYR A 40 27.56 4.37 -5.97
C TYR A 40 26.04 4.52 -6.13
N SER A 41 25.55 5.72 -6.36
CA SER A 41 24.13 6.01 -6.65
C SER A 41 23.68 5.36 -7.95
N GLU A 42 24.51 5.36 -9.00
CA GLU A 42 24.25 4.68 -10.26
C GLU A 42 24.20 3.15 -10.06
N MET A 43 25.16 2.58 -9.33
CA MET A 43 25.18 1.16 -9.00
C MET A 43 23.93 0.73 -8.18
N LEU A 44 23.52 1.53 -7.19
CA LEU A 44 22.31 1.27 -6.39
C LEU A 44 21.04 1.35 -7.26
N THR A 45 20.98 2.32 -8.16
CA THR A 45 19.87 2.48 -9.10
C THR A 45 19.76 1.28 -10.01
N ASP A 46 20.87 0.83 -10.59
CA ASP A 46 20.92 -0.36 -11.44
C ASP A 46 20.50 -1.63 -10.70
N LYS A 47 20.99 -1.81 -9.48
CA LYS A 47 20.62 -2.95 -8.63
C LYS A 47 19.14 -2.95 -8.27
N LEU A 48 18.59 -1.78 -7.94
CA LEU A 48 17.18 -1.61 -7.64
C LEU A 48 16.30 -1.92 -8.86
N MET A 49 16.71 -1.47 -10.05
CA MET A 49 15.97 -1.70 -11.29
C MET A 49 16.01 -3.16 -11.74
N LYS A 50 17.10 -3.86 -11.47
CA LYS A 50 17.24 -5.30 -11.79
C LYS A 50 16.53 -6.19 -10.77
N GLY A 51 16.53 -5.79 -9.49
CA GLY A 51 16.04 -6.64 -8.39
C GLY A 51 14.52 -6.66 -8.21
N SER A 52 13.81 -5.58 -8.57
CA SER A 52 12.37 -5.45 -8.33
C SER A 52 11.55 -5.09 -9.57
N ASN A 53 12.12 -5.18 -10.77
CA ASN A 53 11.49 -4.75 -12.03
C ASN A 53 10.86 -3.34 -11.97
N GLY A 54 11.34 -2.47 -11.07
CA GLY A 54 10.80 -1.14 -10.83
C GLY A 54 9.49 -1.13 -10.04
N GLN A 55 9.08 -2.24 -9.45
CA GLN A 55 7.89 -2.35 -8.62
C GLN A 55 8.22 -2.15 -7.13
N LEU A 56 7.30 -1.55 -6.42
CA LEU A 56 7.35 -1.40 -4.97
C LEU A 56 6.32 -2.34 -4.33
N ALA A 57 6.80 -3.27 -3.51
CA ALA A 57 5.92 -4.06 -2.66
C ALA A 57 5.47 -3.21 -1.45
N ARG A 58 4.16 -3.08 -1.27
CA ARG A 58 3.54 -2.40 -0.12
C ARG A 58 2.70 -3.39 0.66
N LYS A 59 2.69 -3.22 1.98
CA LYS A 59 1.93 -4.05 2.90
C LYS A 59 1.11 -3.13 3.79
N PHE A 60 -0.19 -3.38 3.86
CA PHE A 60 -1.09 -2.63 4.73
C PHE A 60 -1.79 -3.58 5.69
N LEU A 61 -1.93 -3.14 6.93
CA LEU A 61 -2.82 -3.73 7.90
C LEU A 61 -3.94 -2.74 8.17
N THR A 62 -5.16 -3.11 7.79
CA THR A 62 -6.36 -2.34 8.08
C THR A 62 -7.14 -3.06 9.17
N PHE A 63 -7.64 -2.33 10.15
CA PHE A 63 -8.50 -2.90 11.18
C PHE A 63 -9.69 -1.98 11.45
N GLY A 64 -10.80 -2.59 11.76
CA GLY A 64 -12.06 -1.93 12.06
C GLY A 64 -12.70 -2.53 13.31
N ILE A 65 -13.50 -1.71 13.99
CA ILE A 65 -14.28 -2.13 15.15
C ILE A 65 -15.70 -1.63 15.03
N GLU A 66 -16.63 -2.34 15.64
CA GLU A 66 -17.97 -1.84 15.92
C GLU A 66 -18.01 -1.14 17.26
N SER A 67 -18.66 0.00 17.33
CA SER A 67 -18.78 0.79 18.56
C SER A 67 -20.01 1.66 18.58
N THR A 68 -20.56 1.88 19.74
CA THR A 68 -21.77 2.71 19.96
C THR A 68 -21.49 4.22 19.95
N SER A 69 -20.22 4.64 20.07
CA SER A 69 -19.85 6.05 20.04
C SER A 69 -18.47 6.29 19.44
N TYR A 70 -18.29 7.43 18.79
CA TYR A 70 -17.00 7.87 18.23
C TYR A 70 -15.89 7.94 19.30
N LYS A 71 -16.21 8.46 20.50
CA LYS A 71 -15.22 8.58 21.58
C LYS A 71 -14.69 7.23 22.04
N ALA A 72 -15.60 6.25 22.22
CA ALA A 72 -15.24 4.88 22.59
C ALA A 72 -14.45 4.20 21.46
N ALA A 73 -14.92 4.33 20.21
CA ALA A 73 -14.22 3.79 19.03
C ALA A 73 -12.80 4.33 18.94
N ARG A 74 -12.61 5.65 19.06
CA ARG A 74 -11.29 6.27 18.97
C ARG A 74 -10.34 5.75 20.03
N ALA A 75 -10.78 5.63 21.29
CA ALA A 75 -9.95 5.13 22.37
C ALA A 75 -9.51 3.68 22.11
N LYS A 76 -10.45 2.81 21.70
CA LYS A 76 -10.16 1.41 21.36
C LYS A 76 -9.23 1.27 20.15
N LEU A 77 -9.46 2.02 19.08
CA LEU A 77 -8.60 2.03 17.89
C LEU A 77 -7.18 2.50 18.20
N MET A 78 -7.02 3.51 19.07
CA MET A 78 -5.70 3.99 19.49
C MET A 78 -4.95 2.96 20.33
N SER A 79 -5.64 2.21 21.20
CA SER A 79 -5.04 1.09 21.94
C SER A 79 -4.54 0.00 20.97
N ILE A 80 -5.42 -0.48 20.08
CA ILE A 80 -5.08 -1.50 19.09
C ILE A 80 -3.88 -1.06 18.23
N LYS A 81 -3.89 0.19 17.75
CA LYS A 81 -2.76 0.76 16.99
C LYS A 81 -1.45 0.64 17.76
N ASN A 82 -1.45 1.03 19.04
CA ASN A 82 -0.24 1.01 19.87
C ASN A 82 0.27 -0.42 20.09
N ASP A 83 -0.63 -1.37 20.31
CA ASP A 83 -0.29 -2.77 20.50
C ASP A 83 0.30 -3.38 19.21
N ILE A 84 -0.30 -3.07 18.06
CA ILE A 84 0.20 -3.50 16.72
C ILE A 84 1.59 -2.93 16.46
N ILE A 85 1.78 -1.61 16.61
CA ILE A 85 3.09 -0.98 16.38
C ILE A 85 4.15 -1.56 17.31
N LYS A 86 3.81 -1.76 18.60
CA LYS A 86 4.71 -2.38 19.58
C LYS A 86 5.07 -3.83 19.19
N GLY A 87 4.09 -4.60 18.74
CA GLY A 87 4.30 -5.96 18.26
C GLY A 87 5.23 -6.02 17.06
N PHE A 88 4.99 -5.21 16.03
CA PHE A 88 5.88 -5.15 14.86
C PHE A 88 7.30 -4.72 15.23
N LYS A 89 7.44 -3.73 16.11
CA LYS A 89 8.75 -3.27 16.58
C LYS A 89 9.53 -4.39 17.29
N ALA A 90 8.86 -5.27 18.03
CA ALA A 90 9.49 -6.41 18.69
C ALA A 90 10.10 -7.41 17.68
N PHE A 91 9.55 -7.47 16.46
CA PHE A 91 10.08 -8.26 15.34
C PHE A 91 11.06 -7.49 14.46
N GLY A 92 11.48 -6.29 14.84
CA GLY A 92 12.36 -5.45 14.03
C GLY A 92 11.71 -4.83 12.79
N VAL A 93 10.36 -4.79 12.73
CA VAL A 93 9.59 -4.21 11.64
C VAL A 93 9.04 -2.86 12.04
N GLU A 94 9.26 -1.85 11.21
CA GLU A 94 8.66 -0.54 11.39
C GLU A 94 7.24 -0.51 10.79
N ALA A 95 6.29 -0.02 11.54
CA ALA A 95 4.92 0.22 11.10
C ALA A 95 4.49 1.64 11.46
N GLU A 96 3.88 2.33 10.52
CA GLU A 96 3.37 3.69 10.72
C GLU A 96 1.86 3.76 10.49
N LEU A 97 1.21 4.67 11.19
CA LEU A 97 -0.20 4.96 10.96
C LEU A 97 -0.33 5.92 9.78
N LEU A 98 -1.05 5.53 8.75
CA LEU A 98 -1.37 6.42 7.65
C LEU A 98 -2.36 7.50 8.09
N ASP A 99 -2.04 8.75 7.79
CA ASP A 99 -3.00 9.85 7.90
C ASP A 99 -4.00 9.85 6.73
N GLY A 100 -4.98 10.77 6.76
CA GLY A 100 -6.01 10.85 5.72
C GLY A 100 -5.44 11.10 4.33
N LYS A 101 -4.41 11.94 4.20
CA LYS A 101 -3.75 12.24 2.93
C LYS A 101 -2.96 11.05 2.41
N GLN A 102 -2.19 10.39 3.26
CA GLN A 102 -1.41 9.19 2.91
C GLN A 102 -2.35 8.04 2.48
N ARG A 103 -3.52 7.91 3.15
CA ARG A 103 -4.54 6.95 2.74
C ARG A 103 -5.13 7.27 1.36
N LEU A 104 -5.45 8.54 1.08
CA LEU A 104 -5.91 8.96 -0.24
C LEU A 104 -4.84 8.73 -1.31
N GLU A 105 -3.57 8.98 -1.00
CA GLU A 105 -2.46 8.69 -1.90
C GLU A 105 -2.35 7.19 -2.21
N ALA A 106 -2.49 6.32 -1.20
CA ALA A 106 -2.50 4.87 -1.41
C ALA A 106 -3.65 4.44 -2.33
N LEU A 107 -4.86 4.94 -2.09
CA LEU A 107 -6.03 4.67 -2.94
C LEU A 107 -5.86 5.22 -4.35
N TYR A 108 -5.28 6.42 -4.50
CA TYR A 108 -5.00 7.01 -5.81
C TYR A 108 -4.12 6.09 -6.67
N TYR A 109 -3.02 5.57 -6.11
CA TYR A 109 -2.14 4.69 -6.86
C TYR A 109 -2.76 3.32 -7.14
N ALA A 110 -3.59 2.80 -6.24
CA ALA A 110 -4.33 1.57 -6.48
C ALA A 110 -5.37 1.71 -7.61
N LEU A 111 -6.07 2.85 -7.66
CA LEU A 111 -7.09 3.13 -8.68
C LEU A 111 -6.53 3.71 -9.98
N ASN A 112 -5.26 4.10 -10.01
CA ASN A 112 -4.58 4.64 -11.18
C ASN A 112 -3.26 3.92 -11.46
N PRO A 113 -3.28 2.60 -11.72
CA PRO A 113 -2.10 1.72 -11.67
C PRO A 113 -0.98 2.09 -12.66
N TYR A 114 -1.28 2.72 -13.79
CA TYR A 114 -0.28 3.12 -14.80
C TYR A 114 -0.10 4.64 -14.92
N ARG A 115 -0.67 5.39 -13.99
CA ARG A 115 -0.56 6.84 -14.03
C ARG A 115 0.76 7.31 -13.41
N ASN A 116 1.60 7.94 -14.22
CA ASN A 116 2.90 8.48 -13.76
C ASN A 116 2.76 9.82 -13.02
N SER A 117 1.57 10.42 -12.97
CA SER A 117 1.35 11.70 -12.29
C SER A 117 1.44 11.53 -10.78
N PRO A 118 2.16 12.41 -10.07
CA PRO A 118 2.18 12.39 -8.62
C PRO A 118 0.79 12.71 -8.05
N PHE A 119 0.47 12.14 -6.89
CA PHE A 119 -0.72 12.52 -6.14
C PHE A 119 -0.53 13.92 -5.56
N ILE A 120 -1.36 14.86 -6.01
CA ILE A 120 -1.37 16.24 -5.53
C ILE A 120 -2.69 16.49 -4.82
N PHE A 121 -2.65 16.73 -3.52
CA PHE A 121 -3.81 16.93 -2.69
C PHE A 121 -3.56 17.97 -1.59
N ASN A 122 -4.53 18.87 -1.41
CA ASN A 122 -4.55 19.86 -0.33
C ASN A 122 -5.99 20.05 0.16
N TRP A 123 -6.20 19.93 1.48
CA TRP A 123 -7.53 20.04 2.11
C TRP A 123 -8.20 21.39 1.87
N ASP A 124 -7.45 22.48 2.01
CA ASP A 124 -8.02 23.85 1.86
C ASP A 124 -8.44 24.12 0.42
N SER A 125 -7.63 23.66 -0.55
CA SER A 125 -7.94 23.80 -1.97
C SER A 125 -9.19 22.99 -2.35
N MET A 126 -9.32 21.78 -1.82
CA MET A 126 -10.47 20.91 -2.02
C MET A 126 -11.76 21.58 -1.53
N LEU A 127 -11.76 22.07 -0.28
CA LEU A 127 -12.93 22.71 0.33
C LEU A 127 -13.33 23.99 -0.42
N LYS A 128 -12.35 24.82 -0.81
CA LYS A 128 -12.61 26.05 -1.59
C LYS A 128 -13.19 25.78 -2.97
N ALA A 129 -12.79 24.67 -3.60
CA ALA A 129 -13.28 24.26 -4.92
C ALA A 129 -14.62 23.52 -4.87
N GLY A 130 -15.13 23.20 -3.66
CA GLY A 130 -16.34 22.39 -3.49
C GLY A 130 -16.20 20.96 -4.00
N MET A 131 -14.97 20.44 -4.03
CA MET A 131 -14.66 19.08 -4.47
C MET A 131 -14.72 18.08 -3.32
N ASP A 132 -14.94 16.80 -3.64
CA ASP A 132 -14.87 15.69 -2.69
C ASP A 132 -13.52 14.96 -2.84
N THR A 133 -13.12 14.23 -1.81
CA THR A 133 -11.92 13.37 -1.82
C THR A 133 -11.93 12.36 -2.96
N LYS A 134 -13.11 11.91 -3.37
CA LYS A 134 -13.29 11.00 -4.51
C LYS A 134 -12.81 11.59 -5.83
N ASP A 135 -12.96 12.91 -6.03
CA ASP A 135 -12.55 13.58 -7.25
C ASP A 135 -11.03 13.52 -7.47
N PHE A 136 -10.26 13.39 -6.38
CA PHE A 136 -8.80 13.29 -6.43
C PHE A 136 -8.28 11.89 -6.65
N ILE A 137 -9.03 10.86 -6.30
CA ILE A 137 -8.59 9.45 -6.40
C ILE A 137 -9.24 8.70 -7.55
N SER A 138 -10.34 9.20 -8.11
CA SER A 138 -11.08 8.52 -9.17
C SER A 138 -10.20 8.29 -10.40
N PRO A 139 -10.27 7.09 -11.00
CA PRO A 139 -9.65 6.83 -12.29
C PRO A 139 -10.37 7.58 -13.41
N PRO A 140 -9.72 7.85 -14.54
CA PRO A 140 -10.34 8.54 -15.68
C PRO A 140 -11.52 7.78 -16.26
N SER A 141 -11.51 6.47 -16.16
CA SER A 141 -12.64 5.62 -16.56
C SER A 141 -12.63 4.31 -15.78
N LEU A 142 -13.80 3.74 -15.55
CA LEU A 142 -13.99 2.43 -14.93
C LEU A 142 -15.11 1.71 -15.66
N LYS A 143 -14.84 0.51 -16.17
CA LYS A 143 -15.80 -0.31 -16.87
C LYS A 143 -15.72 -1.74 -16.39
N PHE A 144 -16.84 -2.32 -16.02
CA PHE A 144 -16.95 -3.70 -15.60
C PHE A 144 -17.50 -4.56 -16.74
N ASN A 145 -16.78 -5.62 -17.06
CA ASN A 145 -17.20 -6.66 -17.98
C ASN A 145 -17.62 -7.92 -17.19
N LYS A 146 -17.96 -9.00 -17.89
CA LYS A 146 -18.43 -10.23 -17.24
C LYS A 146 -17.36 -10.93 -16.39
N ALA A 147 -16.10 -10.91 -16.80
CA ALA A 147 -15.00 -11.65 -16.18
C ALA A 147 -13.80 -10.77 -15.80
N ASP A 148 -13.77 -9.52 -16.26
CA ASP A 148 -12.69 -8.57 -16.10
C ASP A 148 -13.24 -7.15 -15.90
N PHE A 149 -12.34 -6.21 -15.65
CA PHE A 149 -12.65 -4.79 -15.62
C PHE A 149 -11.56 -3.98 -16.32
N GLU A 150 -11.95 -2.80 -16.79
CA GLU A 150 -11.05 -1.80 -17.35
C GLU A 150 -10.97 -0.60 -16.38
N ILE A 151 -9.77 -0.16 -16.08
CA ILE A 151 -9.51 1.00 -15.23
C ILE A 151 -8.51 1.93 -15.92
N GLY A 152 -9.00 3.08 -16.43
CA GLY A 152 -8.21 3.90 -17.35
C GLY A 152 -7.83 3.10 -18.61
N ASN A 153 -6.54 2.87 -18.80
CA ASN A 153 -5.96 2.08 -19.88
C ASN A 153 -5.40 0.71 -19.42
N ALA A 154 -5.77 0.30 -18.21
CA ALA A 154 -5.38 -0.99 -17.65
C ALA A 154 -6.54 -1.97 -17.65
N TYR A 155 -6.22 -3.26 -17.79
CA TYR A 155 -7.16 -4.38 -17.65
C TYR A 155 -6.85 -5.13 -16.38
N GLY A 156 -7.89 -5.52 -15.65
CA GLY A 156 -7.76 -6.28 -14.42
C GLY A 156 -8.81 -7.38 -14.30
N ALA A 157 -8.47 -8.41 -13.54
CA ALA A 157 -9.38 -9.47 -13.14
C ALA A 157 -9.28 -9.72 -11.65
N VAL A 158 -10.37 -10.14 -11.03
CA VAL A 158 -10.41 -10.49 -9.60
C VAL A 158 -10.56 -12.01 -9.48
N TRP A 159 -9.70 -12.59 -8.68
CA TRP A 159 -9.69 -14.03 -8.40
C TRP A 159 -9.98 -14.27 -6.93
N GLY A 160 -10.94 -15.13 -6.66
CA GLY A 160 -11.15 -15.66 -5.31
C GLY A 160 -10.28 -16.89 -5.09
N MET A 161 -9.58 -16.94 -3.97
CA MET A 161 -8.77 -18.08 -3.58
C MET A 161 -9.43 -18.80 -2.41
N ASN A 162 -9.75 -20.09 -2.60
CA ASN A 162 -10.23 -20.96 -1.54
C ASN A 162 -9.05 -21.80 -1.04
N ILE A 163 -8.73 -21.64 0.24
CA ILE A 163 -7.67 -22.42 0.89
C ILE A 163 -8.29 -23.72 1.40
N LEU A 164 -7.91 -24.85 0.80
CA LEU A 164 -8.38 -26.18 1.19
C LEU A 164 -7.37 -26.92 2.09
N ALA A 165 -6.14 -26.44 2.16
CA ALA A 165 -5.09 -26.98 3.00
C ALA A 165 -5.23 -26.50 4.45
N GLY A 166 -4.87 -27.33 5.41
CA GLY A 166 -4.89 -26.98 6.84
C GLY A 166 -3.79 -25.96 7.22
N GLU A 167 -2.77 -25.81 6.37
CA GLU A 167 -1.67 -24.87 6.55
C GLU A 167 -1.43 -24.11 5.26
N LEU A 168 -1.16 -22.81 5.37
CA LEU A 168 -0.77 -21.93 4.27
C LEU A 168 0.70 -21.54 4.43
N SER A 169 1.52 -21.87 3.42
CA SER A 169 2.90 -21.41 3.36
C SER A 169 2.96 -19.95 2.90
N ASP A 170 3.89 -19.17 3.45
CA ASP A 170 4.19 -17.80 3.01
C ASP A 170 4.84 -17.74 1.61
N GLU A 171 5.34 -18.87 1.09
CA GLU A 171 5.88 -18.98 -0.26
C GLU A 171 4.87 -18.54 -1.32
N ILE A 172 3.58 -18.85 -1.16
CA ILE A 172 2.53 -18.43 -2.10
C ILE A 172 2.48 -16.90 -2.20
N LEU A 173 2.53 -16.19 -1.08
CA LEU A 173 2.53 -14.71 -1.08
C LEU A 173 3.80 -14.16 -1.69
N LYS A 174 4.94 -14.81 -1.46
CA LYS A 174 6.22 -14.42 -2.05
C LYS A 174 6.18 -14.56 -3.56
N ASP A 175 5.77 -15.71 -4.07
CA ASP A 175 5.68 -15.99 -5.51
C ASP A 175 4.72 -15.01 -6.21
N LEU A 176 3.59 -14.71 -5.58
CA LEU A 176 2.63 -13.74 -6.10
C LEU A 176 3.21 -12.32 -6.14
N LEU A 177 3.96 -11.90 -5.12
CA LEU A 177 4.59 -10.57 -5.06
C LEU A 177 5.80 -10.44 -6.01
N GLU A 178 6.41 -11.54 -6.41
CA GLU A 178 7.50 -11.58 -7.40
C GLU A 178 7.00 -11.53 -8.85
N MET A 179 5.68 -11.64 -9.08
CA MET A 179 5.08 -11.53 -10.42
C MET A 179 5.36 -10.15 -11.02
N GLN A 180 5.65 -10.10 -12.32
CA GLN A 180 5.95 -8.85 -13.03
C GLN A 180 4.72 -7.96 -13.27
N ASN A 181 3.53 -8.47 -13.04
CA ASN A 181 2.27 -7.74 -13.19
C ASN A 181 1.92 -6.95 -11.92
N LEU A 182 1.10 -5.91 -12.09
CA LEU A 182 0.49 -5.26 -10.94
C LEU A 182 -0.45 -6.23 -10.24
N PHE A 183 -0.30 -6.31 -8.95
CA PHE A 183 -0.95 -7.34 -8.18
C PHE A 183 -1.36 -6.80 -6.81
N CYS A 184 -2.54 -7.21 -6.34
CA CYS A 184 -3.06 -6.88 -5.02
C CYS A 184 -3.74 -8.11 -4.41
N VAL A 185 -3.26 -8.57 -3.29
CA VAL A 185 -3.89 -9.62 -2.48
C VAL A 185 -4.50 -9.00 -1.25
N ASN A 186 -5.75 -9.32 -0.99
CA ASN A 186 -6.45 -8.97 0.23
C ASN A 186 -6.81 -10.25 1.01
N ILE A 187 -6.39 -10.31 2.26
CA ILE A 187 -6.73 -11.38 3.19
C ILE A 187 -7.61 -10.76 4.27
N HIS A 188 -8.87 -11.19 4.32
CA HIS A 188 -9.81 -10.79 5.35
C HIS A 188 -9.77 -11.79 6.49
N VAL A 189 -9.68 -11.30 7.71
CA VAL A 189 -9.66 -12.13 8.92
C VAL A 189 -10.79 -11.66 9.83
N ASP A 190 -11.81 -12.47 9.94
CA ASP A 190 -12.92 -12.26 10.87
C ASP A 190 -12.75 -13.24 12.03
N PRO A 191 -12.59 -12.77 13.27
CA PRO A 191 -12.50 -13.66 14.42
C PRO A 191 -13.85 -14.34 14.66
N LEU A 192 -13.80 -15.64 14.91
CA LEU A 192 -14.98 -16.41 15.32
C LEU A 192 -15.27 -16.20 16.80
N ASP A 193 -16.55 -16.25 17.16
CA ASP A 193 -16.94 -16.33 18.57
C ASP A 193 -16.37 -17.63 19.17
N GLN A 194 -15.65 -17.51 20.27
CA GLN A 194 -15.37 -18.70 21.08
C GLN A 194 -16.69 -19.12 21.71
N ILE A 195 -17.22 -20.22 21.21
CA ILE A 195 -18.31 -20.92 21.89
C ILE A 195 -17.63 -21.68 23.02
N ASP A 196 -17.89 -21.22 24.27
CA ASP A 196 -17.50 -21.94 25.48
C ASP A 196 -18.19 -23.29 25.58
#